data_faf05302228657acd3f1d03be00a3a72
#
_entry.id   faf05302228657acd3f1d03be00a3a72
#
_cell.length_a   1.000
_cell.length_b   1.000
_cell.length_c   1.000
_cell.angle_alpha   90.00
_cell.angle_beta   90.00
_cell.angle_gamma   90.00
#
_symmetry.space_group_name_H-M   'P 1'
#
loop_
_entity.id
_entity.type
_entity.pdbx_description
1 polymer ?
#
loop_
_entity_poly.entity_id
_entity_poly.type
_entity_poly.pdbx_seq_one_letter_code
_entity_poly.pdbx_strand_id
1 'polypeptide(L)' 'MNFKTATDRLTDRVTADDIAKAFRIARNTVARARLDPSSSAYRSPPDGWQKTLARLALQRSAELKALADELKHG' A
#
# COMPACT_ATOMS: atom_id res chain seq x y z
N MET A 1 -5.78 -7.82 6.40
CA MET A 1 -5.97 -6.67 5.47
C MET A 1 -5.20 -6.95 4.19
N ASN A 2 -5.82 -6.77 3.04
CA ASN A 2 -5.12 -6.97 1.77
C ASN A 2 -4.51 -5.66 1.25
N PHE A 3 -3.70 -5.77 0.22
CA PHE A 3 -2.98 -4.62 -0.35
C PHE A 3 -3.92 -3.54 -0.86
N LYS A 4 -5.01 -3.92 -1.53
CA LYS A 4 -5.98 -2.95 -2.05
C LYS A 4 -6.59 -2.13 -0.92
N THR A 5 -7.07 -2.79 0.14
CA THR A 5 -7.68 -2.11 1.27
C THR A 5 -6.67 -1.20 1.98
N ALA A 6 -5.45 -1.70 2.18
CA ALA A 6 -4.40 -0.91 2.84
C ALA A 6 -4.05 0.34 2.04
N THR A 7 -3.88 0.20 0.72
CA THR A 7 -3.56 1.35 -0.13
C THR A 7 -4.74 2.31 -0.28
N ASP A 8 -5.98 1.81 -0.28
CA ASP A 8 -7.16 2.67 -0.30
C ASP A 8 -7.19 3.60 0.93
N ARG A 9 -6.83 3.07 2.10
CA ARG A 9 -6.78 3.88 3.32
C ARG A 9 -5.66 4.90 3.31
N LEU A 10 -4.62 4.67 2.53
CA LEU A 10 -3.48 5.60 2.42
C LEU A 10 -3.71 6.71 1.39
N THR A 11 -4.55 6.49 0.37
CA THR A 11 -4.64 7.38 -0.79
C THR A 11 -5.12 8.79 -0.46
N ASP A 12 -5.78 9.00 0.67
CA ASP A 12 -6.16 10.34 1.11
C ASP A 12 -4.94 11.17 1.54
N ARG A 13 -3.83 10.53 1.91
CA ARG A 13 -2.65 11.17 2.48
C ARG A 13 -1.37 10.86 1.72
N VAL A 14 -1.38 9.78 0.95
CA VAL A 14 -0.20 9.28 0.23
C VAL A 14 -0.62 9.01 -1.20
N THR A 15 0.10 9.59 -2.16
CA THR A 15 -0.23 9.41 -3.58
C THR A 15 0.28 8.05 -4.10
N ALA A 16 -0.26 7.63 -5.26
CA ALA A 16 0.25 6.43 -5.93
C ALA A 16 1.74 6.56 -6.27
N ASP A 17 2.20 7.78 -6.58
CA ASP A 17 3.63 8.02 -6.83
C ASP A 17 4.46 7.80 -5.57
N ASP A 18 3.99 8.24 -4.41
CA ASP A 18 4.68 8.02 -3.15
C ASP A 18 4.83 6.53 -2.85
N ILE A 19 3.76 5.76 -3.10
CA ILE A 19 3.77 4.31 -2.89
C ILE A 19 4.77 3.66 -3.86
N ALA A 20 4.73 4.04 -5.14
CA ALA A 20 5.63 3.49 -6.14
C ALA A 20 7.10 3.76 -5.78
N LYS A 21 7.41 4.96 -5.33
CA LYS A 21 8.77 5.33 -4.91
C LYS A 21 9.22 4.52 -3.70
N ALA A 22 8.34 4.30 -2.74
CA ALA A 22 8.68 3.55 -1.54
C ALA A 22 9.02 2.09 -1.87
N PHE A 23 8.33 1.50 -2.84
CA PHE A 23 8.59 0.14 -3.28
C PHE A 23 9.64 0.06 -4.39
N ARG A 24 10.04 1.19 -4.96
CA ARG A 24 10.95 1.27 -6.12
C ARG A 24 10.41 0.51 -7.33
N ILE A 25 9.12 0.67 -7.59
CA ILE A 25 8.43 0.04 -8.72
C ILE A 25 7.70 1.10 -9.53
N ALA A 26 7.25 0.72 -10.72
CA ALA A 26 6.48 1.63 -11.56
C ALA A 26 5.10 1.90 -10.94
N ARG A 27 4.60 3.11 -11.14
CA ARG A 27 3.27 3.50 -10.69
C ARG A 27 2.19 2.55 -11.23
N ASN A 28 2.34 2.11 -12.47
CA ASN A 28 1.43 1.16 -13.10
C ASN A 28 1.40 -0.18 -12.36
N THR A 29 2.54 -0.62 -11.83
CA THR A 29 2.62 -1.86 -11.04
C THR A 29 1.82 -1.73 -9.75
N VAL A 30 1.87 -0.56 -9.10
CA VAL A 30 1.05 -0.29 -7.92
C VAL A 30 -0.44 -0.41 -8.27
N ALA A 31 -0.85 0.21 -9.38
CA ALA A 31 -2.25 0.16 -9.82
C ALA A 31 -2.72 -1.28 -10.06
N ARG A 32 -1.89 -2.10 -10.68
CA ARG A 32 -2.22 -3.51 -10.92
C ARG A 32 -2.33 -4.33 -9.65
N ALA A 33 -1.49 -4.06 -8.66
CA ALA A 33 -1.54 -4.76 -7.38
C ALA A 33 -2.79 -4.41 -6.56
N ARG A 34 -3.44 -3.29 -6.88
CA ARG A 34 -4.67 -2.86 -6.22
C ARG A 34 -5.94 -3.40 -6.88
N LEU A 35 -5.80 -4.12 -7.99
CA LEU A 35 -6.94 -4.73 -8.66
C LEU A 35 -7.44 -5.95 -7.87
N ASP A 36 -8.66 -6.40 -8.22
CA ASP A 36 -9.18 -7.65 -7.70
C ASP A 36 -8.24 -8.79 -8.13
N PRO A 37 -7.84 -9.68 -7.21
CA PRO A 37 -6.97 -10.81 -7.57
C PRO A 37 -7.49 -11.69 -8.69
N SER A 38 -8.79 -11.68 -8.95
CA SER A 38 -9.37 -12.44 -10.07
C SER A 38 -9.19 -11.75 -11.42
N SER A 39 -8.77 -10.49 -11.46
CA SER A 39 -8.55 -9.76 -12.69
C SER A 39 -7.32 -10.30 -13.43
N SER A 40 -7.42 -10.40 -14.75
CA SER A 40 -6.27 -10.84 -15.57
C SER A 40 -5.11 -9.84 -15.55
N ALA A 41 -5.39 -8.58 -15.22
CA ALA A 41 -4.37 -7.54 -15.13
C ALA A 41 -3.71 -7.48 -13.75
N TYR A 42 -4.20 -8.24 -12.79
CA TYR A 42 -3.67 -8.24 -11.43
C TYR A 42 -2.20 -8.64 -11.39
N ARG A 43 -1.44 -7.98 -10.51
CA ARG A 43 -0.07 -8.36 -10.18
C ARG A 43 0.06 -8.37 -8.66
N SER A 44 0.72 -9.40 -8.13
CA SER A 44 0.93 -9.50 -6.69
C SER A 44 1.78 -8.32 -6.19
N PRO A 45 1.47 -7.75 -5.02
CA PRO A 45 2.32 -6.72 -4.44
C PRO A 45 3.68 -7.31 -4.04
N PRO A 46 4.72 -6.46 -3.89
CA PRO A 46 6.03 -6.93 -3.47
C PRO A 46 5.99 -7.60 -2.10
N ASP A 47 6.90 -8.55 -1.86
CA ASP A 47 7.04 -9.17 -0.56
C ASP A 47 7.39 -8.10 0.50
N GLY A 48 6.81 -8.25 1.69
CA GLY A 48 7.05 -7.30 2.77
C GLY A 48 6.30 -5.98 2.60
N TRP A 49 5.29 -5.94 1.74
CA TRP A 49 4.54 -4.72 1.48
C TRP A 49 3.89 -4.14 2.74
N GLN A 50 3.50 -4.99 3.69
CA GLN A 50 2.88 -4.53 4.93
C GLN A 50 3.81 -3.60 5.71
N LYS A 51 5.09 -3.98 5.84
CA LYS A 51 6.08 -3.18 6.56
C LYS A 51 6.34 -1.84 5.87
N THR A 52 6.42 -1.84 4.55
CA THR A 52 6.66 -0.63 3.79
C THR A 52 5.48 0.34 3.90
N LEU A 53 4.26 -0.16 3.77
CA LEU A 53 3.07 0.70 3.92
C LEU A 53 2.92 1.19 5.36
N ALA A 54 3.24 0.37 6.35
CA ALA A 54 3.21 0.80 7.74
C ALA A 54 4.18 1.97 7.99
N ARG A 55 5.37 1.89 7.42
CA ARG A 55 6.36 2.97 7.51
C ARG A 55 5.84 4.26 6.88
N LEU A 56 5.25 4.16 5.68
CA LEU A 56 4.66 5.32 5.01
C LEU A 56 3.56 5.96 5.84
N ALA A 57 2.69 5.14 6.42
CA ALA A 57 1.60 5.63 7.26
C ALA A 57 2.13 6.43 8.45
N LEU A 58 3.14 5.89 9.13
CA LEU A 58 3.74 6.55 10.28
C LEU A 58 4.43 7.87 9.91
N GLN A 59 4.99 7.96 8.69
CA GLN A 59 5.65 9.16 8.23
C GLN A 59 4.70 10.28 7.85
N ARG A 60 3.45 9.96 7.52
CA ARG A 60 2.54 10.94 6.93
C ARG A 60 1.63 11.62 7.95
N SER A 61 1.09 10.91 8.90
CA SER A 61 0.27 11.53 9.93
C SER A 61 -0.03 10.57 11.07
N ALA A 62 -0.38 11.15 12.23
CA ALA A 62 -0.82 10.37 13.38
C ALA A 62 -2.15 9.65 13.10
N GLU A 63 -2.95 10.16 12.17
CA GLU A 63 -4.22 9.55 11.79
C GLU A 63 -4.04 8.19 11.12
N LEU A 64 -2.88 7.97 10.51
CA LEU A 64 -2.58 6.72 9.85
C LEU A 64 -1.91 5.71 10.78
N LYS A 65 -1.68 6.07 12.03
CA LYS A 65 -1.05 5.19 13.01
C LYS A 65 -1.85 3.91 13.21
N ALA A 66 -3.17 4.00 13.25
CA ALA A 66 -4.03 2.84 13.41
C ALA A 66 -3.85 1.86 12.24
N LEU A 67 -3.72 2.38 11.01
CA LEU A 67 -3.45 1.55 9.84
C LEU A 67 -2.09 0.87 9.96
N ALA A 68 -1.07 1.61 10.41
CA ALA A 68 0.27 1.05 10.59
C ALA A 68 0.25 -0.09 11.60
N ASP A 69 -0.47 0.09 12.71
CA ASP A 69 -0.58 -0.94 13.74
C ASP A 69 -1.27 -2.19 13.20
N GLU A 70 -2.36 -2.04 12.45
CA GLU A 70 -3.05 -3.17 11.83
C GLU A 70 -2.13 -3.94 10.88
N LEU A 71 -1.31 -3.23 10.10
CA LEU A 71 -0.40 -3.85 9.14
C LEU A 71 0.72 -4.61 9.84
N LYS A 72 1.18 -4.13 10.99
CA LYS A 72 2.22 -4.81 11.77
C LYS A 72 1.72 -6.07 12.43
N HIS A 73 0.45 -6.11 12.79
CA HIS A 73 -0.15 -7.24 13.50
C HIS A 73 -1.00 -8.13 12.60
N GLY A 74 -1.20 -7.73 11.38
CA GLY A 74 -1.97 -8.46 10.42
C GLY A 74 -1.14 -9.19 9.44
#